data_a00c1cea19e977c3da46c9bdd8cb1e2d
#
_entry.id   a00c1cea19e977c3da46c9bdd8cb1e2d
#
_cell.length_a   1.000
_cell.length_b   1.000
_cell.length_c   1.000
_cell.angle_alpha   90.00
_cell.angle_beta   90.00
_cell.angle_gamma   90.00
#
_symmetry.space_group_name_H-M   'P 1'
#
loop_
_entity.id
_entity.type
_entity.pdbx_description
1 polymer ?
#
loop_
_entity_poly.entity_id
_entity_poly.type
_entity_poly.pdbx_seq_one_letter_code
_entity_poly.pdbx_strand_id
1 'polypeptide(L)'
;SVSYLASAPVKTTVNNIRAFEDGDKVFLQTVYNFAGADEQVAFDIFRFDENGKIAEHWDNLASKAEPNPSGHTQTDGTLEINDLDKTEANRELVTNFLYDVMQGNRPEKTPDYFDGDTYIQHNTGIADGLSGLGAALEALGKQGIQMIYTTVHQVLAQGNYVLAVSEGTF
;
A
#
# COMPACT_ATOMS: atom_id res chain seq x y z
N SER A 1 -11.89 5.90 -22.81
CA SER A 1 -12.69 4.69 -23.05
C SER A 1 -11.82 3.55 -23.58
N VAL A 2 -12.29 2.30 -23.47
CA VAL A 2 -11.56 1.11 -23.95
C VAL A 2 -11.24 1.19 -25.45
N SER A 3 -12.14 1.77 -26.24
CA SER A 3 -11.94 1.97 -27.69
C SER A 3 -10.79 2.95 -27.98
N TYR A 4 -10.60 3.98 -27.18
CA TYR A 4 -9.46 4.90 -27.33
C TYR A 4 -8.13 4.16 -27.09
N LEU A 5 -8.03 3.39 -25.99
CA LEU A 5 -6.82 2.63 -25.69
C LEU A 5 -6.49 1.60 -26.78
N ALA A 6 -7.51 0.96 -27.36
CA ALA A 6 -7.33 -0.01 -28.45
C ALA A 6 -6.81 0.63 -29.74
N SER A 7 -7.14 1.89 -30.00
CA SER A 7 -6.74 2.64 -31.22
C SER A 7 -5.47 3.48 -31.04
N ALA A 8 -4.95 3.59 -29.82
CA ALA A 8 -3.76 4.40 -29.55
C ALA A 8 -2.53 3.86 -30.31
N PRO A 9 -1.69 4.74 -30.88
CA PRO A 9 -0.47 4.33 -31.60
C PRO A 9 0.54 3.66 -30.69
N VAL A 10 0.57 4.03 -29.40
CA VAL A 10 1.36 3.38 -28.35
C VAL A 10 0.42 2.60 -27.45
N LYS A 11 0.72 1.32 -27.25
CA LYS A 11 -0.11 0.43 -26.42
C LYS A 11 0.04 0.74 -24.95
N THR A 12 -1.06 0.63 -24.21
CA THR A 12 -1.02 0.53 -22.75
C THR A 12 -0.34 -0.75 -22.33
N THR A 13 0.61 -0.67 -21.43
CA THR A 13 1.23 -1.84 -20.80
C THR A 13 0.80 -1.94 -19.34
N VAL A 14 0.68 -3.18 -18.87
CA VAL A 14 0.28 -3.54 -17.51
C VAL A 14 1.27 -4.57 -16.99
N ASN A 15 1.92 -4.26 -15.89
CA ASN A 15 2.84 -5.17 -15.22
C ASN A 15 2.37 -5.42 -13.78
N ASN A 16 1.82 -6.63 -13.53
CA ASN A 16 1.44 -7.05 -12.19
C ASN A 16 2.69 -7.40 -11.39
N ILE A 17 2.93 -6.68 -10.31
CA ILE A 17 4.09 -6.85 -9.45
C ILE A 17 3.82 -7.95 -8.42
N ARG A 18 2.71 -7.84 -7.68
CA ARG A 18 2.27 -8.82 -6.69
C ARG A 18 0.75 -8.87 -6.59
N ALA A 19 0.26 -10.01 -6.13
CA ALA A 19 -1.17 -10.23 -5.94
C ALA A 19 -1.39 -11.14 -4.75
N PHE A 20 -2.50 -10.96 -4.05
CA PHE A 20 -2.99 -11.92 -3.08
C PHE A 20 -4.52 -11.90 -3.02
N GLU A 21 -5.11 -12.92 -2.38
CA GLU A 21 -6.55 -13.05 -2.19
C GLU A 21 -6.91 -13.08 -0.70
N ASP A 22 -8.10 -12.57 -0.39
CA ASP A 22 -8.70 -12.61 0.93
C ASP A 22 -10.23 -12.75 0.79
N GLY A 23 -10.75 -13.95 1.06
CA GLY A 23 -12.17 -14.26 0.89
C GLY A 23 -12.64 -14.05 -0.55
N ASP A 24 -13.60 -13.16 -0.74
CA ASP A 24 -14.17 -12.82 -2.05
C ASP A 24 -13.42 -11.69 -2.78
N LYS A 25 -12.27 -11.25 -2.26
CA LYS A 25 -11.49 -10.15 -2.80
C LYS A 25 -10.12 -10.59 -3.28
N VAL A 26 -9.64 -9.94 -4.34
CA VAL A 26 -8.28 -10.06 -4.86
C VAL A 26 -7.65 -8.67 -4.88
N PHE A 27 -6.43 -8.59 -4.37
CA PHE A 27 -5.58 -7.40 -4.44
C PHE A 27 -4.51 -7.57 -5.51
N LEU A 28 -4.28 -6.52 -6.30
CA LEU A 28 -3.18 -6.41 -7.24
C LEU A 28 -2.38 -5.13 -6.97
N GLN A 29 -1.05 -5.26 -6.92
CA GLN A 29 -0.16 -4.11 -7.10
C GLN A 29 0.38 -4.15 -8.53
N THR A 30 0.16 -3.08 -9.28
CA THR A 30 0.38 -3.04 -10.72
C THR A 30 1.13 -1.78 -11.12
N VAL A 31 1.96 -1.87 -12.15
CA VAL A 31 2.53 -0.71 -12.83
C VAL A 31 1.86 -0.58 -14.19
N TYR A 32 1.20 0.55 -14.41
CA TYR A 32 0.55 0.90 -15.68
C TYR A 32 1.38 1.92 -16.44
N ASN A 33 1.48 1.74 -17.76
CA ASN A 33 1.85 2.79 -18.69
C ASN A 33 0.70 2.98 -19.69
N PHE A 34 -0.09 4.05 -19.50
CA PHE A 34 -1.26 4.31 -20.30
C PHE A 34 -0.86 4.96 -21.64
N ALA A 35 -0.79 4.14 -22.70
CA ALA A 35 -0.53 4.59 -24.07
C ALA A 35 0.74 5.46 -24.20
N GLY A 36 1.81 5.10 -23.49
CA GLY A 36 3.11 5.79 -23.53
C GLY A 36 3.20 7.03 -22.62
N ALA A 37 2.21 7.27 -21.76
CA ALA A 37 2.32 8.24 -20.67
C ALA A 37 3.28 7.76 -19.56
N ASP A 38 3.53 8.61 -18.58
CA ASP A 38 4.35 8.24 -17.42
C ASP A 38 3.77 7.06 -16.66
N GLU A 39 4.63 6.23 -16.10
CA GLU A 39 4.23 5.06 -15.34
C GLU A 39 3.50 5.45 -14.06
N GLN A 40 2.45 4.68 -13.76
CA GLN A 40 1.65 4.80 -12.53
C GLN A 40 1.76 3.50 -11.74
N VAL A 41 1.99 3.61 -10.43
CA VAL A 41 1.86 2.48 -9.50
C VAL A 41 0.43 2.48 -8.97
N ALA A 42 -0.23 1.35 -9.09
CA ALA A 42 -1.63 1.19 -8.71
C ALA A 42 -1.81 0.08 -7.67
N PHE A 43 -2.78 0.28 -6.80
CA PHE A 43 -3.37 -0.73 -5.94
C PHE A 43 -4.81 -0.94 -6.39
N ASP A 44 -5.11 -2.15 -6.90
CA ASP A 44 -6.43 -2.53 -7.36
C ASP A 44 -7.01 -3.60 -6.43
N ILE A 45 -8.28 -3.45 -6.05
CA ILE A 45 -9.04 -4.46 -5.32
C ILE A 45 -10.26 -4.81 -6.13
N PHE A 46 -10.46 -6.10 -6.41
CA PHE A 46 -11.65 -6.63 -7.05
C PHE A 46 -12.42 -7.53 -6.07
N ARG A 47 -13.72 -7.31 -5.96
CA ARG A 47 -14.61 -8.23 -5.25
C ARG A 47 -15.44 -9.04 -6.25
N PHE A 48 -15.58 -10.32 -5.97
CA PHE A 48 -16.34 -11.26 -6.79
C PHE A 48 -17.68 -11.60 -6.12
N ASP A 49 -18.70 -11.84 -6.93
CA ASP A 49 -19.97 -12.34 -6.49
C ASP A 49 -19.98 -13.87 -6.32
N GLU A 50 -21.12 -14.42 -5.89
CA GLU A 50 -21.30 -15.87 -5.69
C GLU A 50 -21.15 -16.71 -6.96
N ASN A 51 -21.23 -16.10 -8.16
CA ASN A 51 -21.05 -16.74 -9.45
C ASN A 51 -19.63 -16.56 -10.01
N GLY A 52 -18.70 -15.99 -9.22
CA GLY A 52 -17.32 -15.73 -9.64
C GLY A 52 -17.18 -14.61 -10.66
N LYS A 53 -18.14 -13.64 -10.67
CA LYS A 53 -18.06 -12.46 -11.52
C LYS A 53 -17.58 -11.26 -10.72
N ILE A 54 -16.85 -10.36 -11.38
CA ILE A 54 -16.43 -9.09 -10.76
C ILE A 54 -17.68 -8.26 -10.45
N ALA A 55 -17.86 -7.93 -9.17
CA ALA A 55 -19.00 -7.17 -8.67
C ALA A 55 -18.62 -5.75 -8.24
N GLU A 56 -17.38 -5.54 -7.75
CA GLU A 56 -16.88 -4.21 -7.34
C GLU A 56 -15.39 -4.07 -7.63
N HIS A 57 -14.95 -2.83 -7.80
CA HIS A 57 -13.56 -2.48 -8.00
C HIS A 57 -13.23 -1.19 -7.24
N TRP A 58 -12.12 -1.18 -6.53
CA TRP A 58 -11.50 0.00 -5.93
C TRP A 58 -10.07 0.11 -6.44
N ASP A 59 -9.63 1.30 -6.75
CA ASP A 59 -8.25 1.57 -7.14
C ASP A 59 -7.68 2.82 -6.46
N ASN A 60 -6.37 2.87 -6.40
CA ASN A 60 -5.61 4.04 -6.01
C ASN A 60 -4.32 4.05 -6.82
N LEU A 61 -4.08 5.15 -7.53
CA LEU A 61 -2.93 5.32 -8.42
C LEU A 61 -2.07 6.48 -7.95
N ALA A 62 -0.75 6.28 -8.05
CA ALA A 62 0.24 7.33 -7.84
C ALA A 62 1.28 7.28 -8.96
N SER A 63 1.83 8.42 -9.34
CA SER A 63 2.95 8.47 -10.28
C SER A 63 4.13 7.68 -9.74
N LYS A 64 4.76 6.89 -10.60
CA LYS A 64 6.03 6.24 -10.27
C LYS A 64 7.08 7.32 -10.02
N ALA A 65 7.77 7.22 -8.91
CA ALA A 65 8.77 8.18 -8.47
C ALA A 65 10.17 7.53 -8.40
N GLU A 66 11.20 8.37 -8.29
CA GLU A 66 12.56 7.91 -8.01
C GLU A 66 12.62 7.17 -6.66
N PRO A 67 13.61 6.30 -6.45
CA PRO A 67 13.79 5.60 -5.19
C PRO A 67 13.86 6.54 -3.98
N ASN A 68 13.51 6.02 -2.80
CA ASN A 68 13.66 6.75 -1.55
C ASN A 68 15.14 7.02 -1.21
N PRO A 69 15.46 7.82 -0.17
CA PRO A 69 16.85 8.11 0.21
C PRO A 69 17.69 6.87 0.55
N SER A 70 17.05 5.74 0.89
CA SER A 70 17.71 4.45 1.17
C SER A 70 17.84 3.56 -0.06
N GLY A 71 17.35 3.99 -1.24
CA GLY A 71 17.46 3.29 -2.51
C GLY A 71 16.31 2.32 -2.83
N HIS A 72 15.24 2.31 -2.04
CA HIS A 72 14.06 1.46 -2.29
C HIS A 72 13.03 2.16 -3.17
N THR A 73 12.42 1.36 -4.07
CA THR A 73 11.34 1.81 -4.96
C THR A 73 9.97 1.50 -4.36
N GLN A 74 8.91 2.04 -4.96
CA GLN A 74 7.53 1.75 -4.57
C GLN A 74 7.13 0.28 -4.74
N THR A 75 7.89 -0.51 -5.49
CA THR A 75 7.48 -1.86 -5.92
C THR A 75 8.52 -2.97 -5.70
N ASP A 76 9.70 -2.65 -5.19
CA ASP A 76 10.72 -3.67 -4.89
C ASP A 76 10.35 -4.51 -3.65
N GLY A 77 11.25 -5.40 -3.23
CA GLY A 77 11.08 -6.28 -2.09
C GLY A 77 10.48 -7.63 -2.45
N THR A 78 10.02 -8.35 -1.44
CA THR A 78 9.47 -9.71 -1.56
C THR A 78 8.21 -9.73 -2.44
N LEU A 79 8.12 -10.70 -3.35
CA LEU A 79 6.96 -10.89 -4.21
C LEU A 79 6.12 -12.12 -3.81
N GLU A 80 6.73 -13.08 -3.13
CA GLU A 80 6.08 -14.34 -2.76
C GLU A 80 5.16 -14.18 -1.55
N ILE A 81 4.02 -14.86 -1.59
CA ILE A 81 3.11 -14.99 -0.46
C ILE A 81 3.55 -16.20 0.36
N ASN A 82 3.96 -15.97 1.60
CA ASN A 82 4.42 -16.98 2.56
C ASN A 82 3.61 -16.88 3.86
N ASP A 83 3.93 -17.75 4.83
CA ASP A 83 3.37 -17.67 6.19
C ASP A 83 1.83 -17.67 6.23
N LEU A 84 1.19 -18.51 5.40
CA LEU A 84 -0.28 -18.56 5.31
C LEU A 84 -0.97 -18.84 6.65
N ASP A 85 -0.30 -19.56 7.55
CA ASP A 85 -0.76 -19.86 8.91
C ASP A 85 -0.75 -18.62 9.83
N LYS A 86 -0.06 -17.54 9.44
CA LYS A 86 0.01 -16.27 10.18
C LYS A 86 -0.95 -15.20 9.66
N THR A 87 -1.79 -15.51 8.68
CA THR A 87 -2.68 -14.52 8.03
C THR A 87 -3.47 -13.69 9.05
N GLU A 88 -4.16 -14.35 9.98
CA GLU A 88 -4.99 -13.64 10.97
C GLU A 88 -4.15 -12.87 11.98
N ALA A 89 -3.02 -13.42 12.43
CA ALA A 89 -2.11 -12.72 13.34
C ALA A 89 -1.52 -11.46 12.70
N ASN A 90 -1.16 -11.53 11.43
CA ASN A 90 -0.64 -10.38 10.68
C ASN A 90 -1.74 -9.33 10.41
N ARG A 91 -2.98 -9.77 10.10
CA ARG A 91 -4.13 -8.88 9.98
C ARG A 91 -4.37 -8.11 11.28
N GLU A 92 -4.39 -8.82 12.40
CA GLU A 92 -4.60 -8.23 13.72
C GLU A 92 -3.49 -7.24 14.08
N LEU A 93 -2.24 -7.62 13.84
CA LEU A 93 -1.08 -6.75 14.08
C LEU A 93 -1.21 -5.41 13.34
N VAL A 94 -1.49 -5.45 12.03
CA VAL A 94 -1.63 -4.23 11.23
C VAL A 94 -2.88 -3.44 11.64
N THR A 95 -4.00 -4.11 11.93
CA THR A 95 -5.22 -3.43 12.41
C THR A 95 -4.97 -2.69 13.71
N ASN A 96 -4.26 -3.31 14.65
CA ASN A 96 -3.87 -2.67 15.91
C ASN A 96 -2.88 -1.53 15.70
N PHE A 97 -1.91 -1.68 14.79
CA PHE A 97 -0.98 -0.60 14.42
C PHE A 97 -1.73 0.62 13.84
N LEU A 98 -2.71 0.39 12.96
CA LEU A 98 -3.53 1.47 12.41
C LEU A 98 -4.28 2.21 13.50
N TYR A 99 -4.90 1.50 14.42
CA TYR A 99 -5.64 2.08 15.54
C TYR A 99 -4.72 2.82 16.53
N ASP A 100 -3.67 2.16 16.97
CA ASP A 100 -2.78 2.71 18.01
C ASP A 100 -1.95 3.87 17.49
N VAL A 101 -1.33 3.72 16.32
CA VAL A 101 -0.30 4.64 15.81
C VAL A 101 -0.88 5.58 14.75
N MET A 102 -1.47 5.05 13.68
CA MET A 102 -1.88 5.87 12.53
C MET A 102 -3.10 6.74 12.83
N GLN A 103 -4.01 6.26 13.69
CA GLN A 103 -5.13 7.06 14.21
C GLN A 103 -4.75 7.89 15.45
N GLY A 104 -3.52 7.73 15.97
CA GLY A 104 -2.99 8.52 17.07
C GLY A 104 -3.56 8.21 18.45
N ASN A 105 -4.19 7.03 18.65
CA ASN A 105 -4.79 6.68 19.93
C ASN A 105 -3.75 6.31 21.00
N ARG A 106 -2.66 5.63 20.61
CA ARG A 106 -1.57 5.18 21.49
C ARG A 106 -0.21 5.24 20.77
N PRO A 107 0.24 6.42 20.32
CA PRO A 107 1.46 6.55 19.51
C PRO A 107 2.75 6.10 20.23
N GLU A 108 2.74 6.07 21.58
CA GLU A 108 3.84 5.54 22.39
C GLU A 108 4.09 4.04 22.17
N LYS A 109 3.12 3.31 21.62
CA LYS A 109 3.24 1.89 21.27
C LYS A 109 3.95 1.63 19.93
N THR A 110 4.31 2.66 19.18
CA THR A 110 4.99 2.48 17.89
C THR A 110 6.12 1.46 17.93
N PRO A 111 7.03 1.45 18.93
CA PRO A 111 8.12 0.48 18.98
C PRO A 111 7.66 -0.99 19.12
N ASP A 112 6.46 -1.24 19.64
CA ASP A 112 5.94 -2.59 19.86
C ASP A 112 5.62 -3.32 18.54
N TYR A 113 5.47 -2.56 17.44
CA TYR A 113 5.10 -3.07 16.12
C TYR A 113 6.29 -3.37 15.21
N PHE A 114 7.53 -3.03 15.63
CA PHE A 114 8.71 -3.13 14.80
C PHE A 114 9.85 -3.82 15.55
N ASP A 115 10.76 -4.42 14.78
CA ASP A 115 11.98 -5.00 15.33
C ASP A 115 13.09 -3.93 15.36
N GLY A 116 13.13 -3.15 16.43
CA GLY A 116 14.06 -2.03 16.59
C GLY A 116 13.85 -0.97 15.50
N ASP A 117 14.93 -0.64 14.79
CA ASP A 117 14.90 0.30 13.68
C ASP A 117 14.65 -0.38 12.31
N THR A 118 14.45 -1.71 12.30
CA THR A 118 14.27 -2.48 11.06
C THR A 118 12.89 -2.19 10.44
N TYR A 119 12.89 -1.33 9.43
CA TYR A 119 11.69 -0.96 8.67
C TYR A 119 12.09 -0.52 7.27
N ILE A 120 11.80 -1.35 6.26
CA ILE A 120 12.03 -1.00 4.86
C ILE A 120 10.86 -0.15 4.38
N GLN A 121 11.16 1.03 3.85
CA GLN A 121 10.17 2.01 3.45
C GLN A 121 10.03 2.08 1.94
N HIS A 122 8.80 1.96 1.43
CA HIS A 122 8.49 2.11 0.01
C HIS A 122 7.81 3.45 -0.34
N ASN A 123 7.60 4.32 0.64
CA ASN A 123 7.28 5.73 0.37
C ASN A 123 8.57 6.44 -0.06
N THR A 124 8.59 6.91 -1.29
CA THR A 124 9.80 7.47 -1.92
C THR A 124 10.28 8.79 -1.31
N GLY A 125 9.46 9.44 -0.48
CA GLY A 125 9.84 10.64 0.27
C GLY A 125 10.42 10.37 1.66
N ILE A 126 10.49 9.11 2.11
CA ILE A 126 10.87 8.74 3.49
C ILE A 126 12.00 7.71 3.43
N ALA A 127 13.05 7.91 4.24
CA ALA A 127 14.13 6.93 4.40
C ALA A 127 13.66 5.72 5.23
N ASP A 128 14.41 4.62 5.12
CA ASP A 128 14.17 3.41 5.90
C ASP A 128 14.33 3.64 7.41
N GLY A 129 13.81 2.70 8.18
CA GLY A 129 13.86 2.67 9.63
C GLY A 129 12.74 3.44 10.31
N LEU A 130 12.45 3.12 11.56
CA LEU A 130 11.62 3.96 12.42
C LEU A 130 12.25 5.36 12.59
N SER A 131 13.57 5.43 12.57
CA SER A 131 14.33 6.69 12.57
C SER A 131 14.00 7.56 11.34
N GLY A 132 13.92 6.95 10.15
CA GLY A 132 13.51 7.64 8.91
C GLY A 132 12.08 8.14 8.97
N LEU A 133 11.16 7.29 9.42
CA LEU A 133 9.76 7.68 9.63
C LEU A 133 9.63 8.80 10.66
N GLY A 134 10.31 8.68 11.80
CA GLY A 134 10.30 9.70 12.86
C GLY A 134 10.81 11.05 12.36
N ALA A 135 11.90 11.07 11.61
CA ALA A 135 12.44 12.29 11.02
C ALA A 135 11.46 12.95 10.03
N ALA A 136 10.77 12.16 9.22
CA ALA A 136 9.77 12.66 8.28
C ALA A 136 8.56 13.28 9.02
N LEU A 137 8.04 12.60 10.03
CA LEU A 137 6.92 13.11 10.85
C LEU A 137 7.31 14.38 11.63
N GLU A 138 8.53 14.44 12.15
CA GLU A 138 9.04 15.65 12.80
C GLU A 138 9.14 16.83 11.82
N ALA A 139 9.63 16.58 10.60
CA ALA A 139 9.72 17.60 9.56
C ALA A 139 8.35 18.15 9.16
N LEU A 140 7.33 17.29 9.03
CA LEU A 140 5.94 17.67 8.79
C LEU A 140 5.39 18.48 9.97
N GLY A 141 5.61 18.04 11.21
CA GLY A 141 5.18 18.72 12.41
C GLY A 141 5.75 20.15 12.53
N LYS A 142 7.01 20.37 12.15
CA LYS A 142 7.63 21.71 12.08
C LYS A 142 6.95 22.64 11.06
N GLN A 143 6.27 22.08 10.06
CA GLN A 143 5.47 22.82 9.09
C GLN A 143 4.01 22.98 9.52
N GLY A 144 3.64 22.49 10.71
CA GLY A 144 2.26 22.50 11.20
C GLY A 144 1.37 21.44 10.57
N ILE A 145 1.96 20.45 9.89
CA ILE A 145 1.24 19.35 9.23
C ILE A 145 1.21 18.16 10.19
N GLN A 146 0.02 17.64 10.43
CA GLN A 146 -0.19 16.41 11.20
C GLN A 146 -0.93 15.40 10.35
N MET A 147 -0.31 14.22 10.15
CA MET A 147 -0.93 13.11 9.43
C MET A 147 -1.71 12.24 10.42
N ILE A 148 -3.02 12.16 10.25
CA ILE A 148 -3.89 11.31 11.06
C ILE A 148 -4.82 10.54 10.14
N TYR A 149 -4.89 9.22 10.32
CA TYR A 149 -5.89 8.40 9.67
C TYR A 149 -7.22 8.49 10.43
N THR A 150 -8.27 8.92 9.75
CA THR A 150 -9.61 9.09 10.36
C THR A 150 -10.45 7.82 10.23
N THR A 151 -10.34 7.13 9.12
CA THR A 151 -11.16 5.95 8.81
C THR A 151 -10.32 4.84 8.19
N VAL A 152 -10.51 3.62 8.65
CA VAL A 152 -10.00 2.39 8.02
C VAL A 152 -11.17 1.72 7.31
N HIS A 153 -11.14 1.68 5.98
CA HIS A 153 -12.22 1.14 5.16
C HIS A 153 -12.13 -0.37 4.97
N GLN A 154 -10.91 -0.87 4.70
CA GLN A 154 -10.66 -2.28 4.44
C GLN A 154 -9.30 -2.69 4.99
N VAL A 155 -9.22 -3.92 5.49
CA VAL A 155 -7.95 -4.59 5.81
C VAL A 155 -8.01 -5.98 5.21
N LEU A 156 -7.18 -6.23 4.20
CA LEU A 156 -7.08 -7.52 3.51
C LEU A 156 -5.74 -8.17 3.86
N ALA A 157 -5.74 -9.47 4.07
CA ALA A 157 -4.52 -10.19 4.44
C ALA A 157 -4.45 -11.56 3.78
N GLN A 158 -3.25 -11.94 3.38
CA GLN A 158 -2.89 -13.31 3.04
C GLN A 158 -1.41 -13.52 3.38
N GLY A 159 -1.15 -14.47 4.30
CA GLY A 159 0.21 -14.79 4.73
C GLY A 159 0.95 -13.58 5.32
N ASN A 160 2.11 -13.30 4.72
CA ASN A 160 3.01 -12.21 5.11
C ASN A 160 2.61 -10.82 4.57
N TYR A 161 1.49 -10.71 3.84
CA TYR A 161 1.00 -9.43 3.31
C TYR A 161 -0.31 -9.00 3.95
N VAL A 162 -0.38 -7.71 4.28
CA VAL A 162 -1.61 -7.04 4.70
C VAL A 162 -1.74 -5.73 3.92
N LEU A 163 -2.91 -5.52 3.32
CA LEU A 163 -3.28 -4.27 2.68
C LEU A 163 -4.30 -3.55 3.54
N ALA A 164 -4.03 -2.30 3.87
CA ALA A 164 -5.00 -1.41 4.50
C ALA A 164 -5.43 -0.31 3.53
N VAL A 165 -6.73 -0.07 3.44
CA VAL A 165 -7.31 1.07 2.74
C VAL A 165 -7.85 2.03 3.78
N SER A 166 -7.24 3.20 3.86
CA SER A 166 -7.53 4.19 4.90
C SER A 166 -7.72 5.58 4.29
N GLU A 167 -8.47 6.39 4.99
CA GLU A 167 -8.66 7.81 4.72
C GLU A 167 -8.05 8.62 5.86
N GLY A 168 -7.43 9.74 5.54
CA GLY A 168 -6.79 10.59 6.53
C GLY A 168 -6.69 12.05 6.10
N THR A 169 -6.13 12.86 6.98
CA THR A 169 -5.85 14.28 6.76
C THR A 169 -4.36 14.54 6.88
N PHE A 170 -3.92 15.52 6.12
CA PHE A 170 -2.56 16.06 6.13
C PHE A 170 -2.60 17.53 6.45
#